data_fe1305697ae5613fcdc721b16ea19558
#
_entry.id   fe1305697ae5613fcdc721b16ea19558
#
_cell.length_a   1.000
_cell.length_b   1.000
_cell.length_c   1.000
_cell.angle_alpha   90.00
_cell.angle_beta   90.00
_cell.angle_gamma   90.00
#
_symmetry.space_group_name_H-M   'P 1'
#
loop_
_entity.id
_entity.type
_entity.pdbx_description
1 polymer ?
#
loop_
_entity_poly.entity_id
_entity_poly.type
_entity_poly.pdbx_seq_one_letter_code
_entity_poly.pdbx_strand_id
1 'polypeptide(L)'
;MTPWIAALIALFIWWFSTGTILMAVKYADRSGTRARRTTTWAALPLMALGAYGTWWSMIQTDILGTYVAFLSALALWGWIELAFLTGIITGPNRMALPPHVPAWERFIRAWGTVAYHEMLLTATLIILGLVLWHAPNPFAFYTFAVLFFARISAKLNLFFGVPRINVDFLPQALAHLPSHFRTAGMNWLFPISVTALTFAAACWLERLYAADTMGQVTGFALLTALTALAALEHWVMVLPIPDERLWRWMLPAPKPTKNTTPQGGHHGL
;
A
#
# COMPACT_ATOMS: atom_id res chain seq x y z
N MET A 1 15.05 12.11 -21.69
CA MET A 1 15.24 11.00 -20.72
C MET A 1 14.57 9.77 -21.30
N THR A 2 15.20 8.60 -21.27
CA THR A 2 14.58 7.41 -21.83
C THR A 2 13.47 6.89 -20.90
N PRO A 3 12.33 6.39 -21.44
CA PRO A 3 11.21 5.89 -20.62
C PRO A 3 11.60 4.84 -19.59
N TRP A 4 12.58 4.01 -19.92
CA TRP A 4 13.12 2.95 -19.03
C TRP A 4 13.73 3.50 -17.75
N ILE A 5 14.38 4.69 -17.80
CA ILE A 5 14.93 5.32 -16.59
C ILE A 5 13.78 5.74 -15.67
N ALA A 6 12.72 6.34 -16.21
CA ALA A 6 11.54 6.69 -15.41
C ALA A 6 10.89 5.47 -14.78
N ALA A 7 10.75 4.37 -15.52
CA ALA A 7 10.22 3.11 -14.99
C ALA A 7 11.08 2.55 -13.84
N LEU A 8 12.40 2.52 -14.00
CA LEU A 8 13.32 2.07 -12.94
C LEU A 8 13.28 2.99 -11.71
N ILE A 9 13.15 4.30 -11.91
CA ILE A 9 12.97 5.27 -10.82
C ILE A 9 11.67 5.00 -10.07
N ALA A 10 10.56 4.72 -10.78
CA ALA A 10 9.28 4.38 -10.13
C ALA A 10 9.42 3.14 -9.25
N LEU A 11 10.04 2.06 -9.76
CA LEU A 11 10.28 0.82 -9.00
C LEU A 11 11.16 1.07 -7.77
N PHE A 12 12.24 1.82 -7.94
CA PHE A 12 13.15 2.15 -6.84
C PHE A 12 12.44 3.00 -5.76
N ILE A 13 11.74 4.05 -6.16
CA ILE A 13 11.05 4.94 -5.21
C ILE A 13 9.94 4.19 -4.47
N TRP A 14 9.18 3.35 -5.16
CA TRP A 14 8.18 2.52 -4.51
C TRP A 14 8.81 1.59 -3.46
N TRP A 15 9.86 0.85 -3.82
CA TRP A 15 10.58 -0.02 -2.90
C TRP A 15 11.16 0.75 -1.72
N PHE A 16 11.83 1.87 -1.99
CA PHE A 16 12.46 2.69 -0.96
C PHE A 16 11.44 3.34 -0.01
N SER A 17 10.36 3.93 -0.55
CA SER A 17 9.31 4.57 0.25
C SER A 17 8.57 3.57 1.13
N THR A 18 8.19 2.42 0.58
CA THR A 18 7.57 1.33 1.33
C THR A 18 8.50 0.87 2.46
N GLY A 19 9.78 0.66 2.14
CA GLY A 19 10.79 0.29 3.12
C GLY A 19 10.95 1.30 4.24
N THR A 20 11.00 2.56 3.92
CA THR A 20 11.11 3.65 4.89
C THR A 20 9.89 3.72 5.81
N ILE A 21 8.67 3.58 5.26
CA ILE A 21 7.44 3.55 6.06
C ILE A 21 7.45 2.36 7.03
N LEU A 22 7.75 1.14 6.54
CA LEU A 22 7.80 -0.05 7.38
C LEU A 22 8.86 0.07 8.49
N MET A 23 10.01 0.67 8.21
CA MET A 23 11.06 0.92 9.20
C MET A 23 10.60 1.93 10.27
N ALA A 24 9.93 3.02 9.87
CA ALA A 24 9.36 3.98 10.80
C ALA A 24 8.30 3.35 11.70
N VAL A 25 7.41 2.53 11.13
CA VAL A 25 6.39 1.79 11.87
C VAL A 25 7.02 0.80 12.86
N LYS A 26 8.02 0.04 12.44
CA LYS A 26 8.74 -0.91 13.30
C LYS A 26 9.42 -0.22 14.49
N TYR A 27 10.04 0.93 14.24
CA TYR A 27 10.62 1.75 15.31
C TYR A 27 9.54 2.24 16.29
N ALA A 28 8.45 2.77 15.76
CA ALA A 28 7.34 3.27 16.55
C ALA A 28 6.66 2.16 17.39
N ASP A 29 6.50 0.95 16.84
CA ASP A 29 5.91 -0.19 17.55
C ASP A 29 6.77 -0.65 18.74
N ARG A 30 8.09 -0.64 18.59
CA ARG A 30 9.03 -1.01 19.67
C ARG A 30 9.00 -0.01 20.84
N SER A 31 8.75 1.25 20.53
CA SER A 31 8.78 2.36 21.49
C SER A 31 7.41 2.69 22.08
N GLY A 32 6.36 1.97 21.68
CA GLY A 32 5.02 2.04 22.26
C GLY A 32 4.09 3.12 21.69
N THR A 33 2.92 3.28 22.30
CA THR A 33 1.81 4.10 21.76
C THR A 33 2.17 5.58 21.58
N ARG A 34 2.98 6.15 22.51
CA ARG A 34 3.42 7.55 22.40
C ARG A 34 4.30 7.74 21.16
N ALA A 35 5.24 6.83 20.92
CA ALA A 35 6.11 6.87 19.76
C ALA A 35 5.33 6.75 18.44
N ARG A 36 4.31 5.88 18.38
CA ARG A 36 3.42 5.78 17.19
C ARG A 36 2.77 7.13 16.87
N ARG A 37 2.20 7.81 17.86
CA ARG A 37 1.64 9.15 17.68
C ARG A 37 2.69 10.16 17.23
N THR A 38 3.82 10.20 17.91
CA THR A 38 4.91 11.14 17.58
C THR A 38 5.42 10.91 16.16
N THR A 39 5.64 9.66 15.73
CA THR A 39 6.10 9.33 14.37
C THR A 39 5.09 9.80 13.31
N THR A 40 3.79 9.56 13.52
CA THR A 40 2.75 9.99 12.58
C THR A 40 2.68 11.52 12.47
N TRP A 41 2.70 12.23 13.59
CA TRP A 41 2.65 13.70 13.57
C TRP A 41 3.94 14.34 13.08
N ALA A 42 5.11 13.75 13.39
CA ALA A 42 6.40 14.21 12.87
C ALA A 42 6.54 14.04 11.35
N ALA A 43 5.79 13.10 10.76
CA ALA A 43 5.72 12.93 9.31
C ALA A 43 4.70 13.84 8.61
N LEU A 44 3.92 14.66 9.34
CA LEU A 44 2.94 15.60 8.74
C LEU A 44 3.56 16.57 7.73
N PRO A 45 4.79 17.08 7.89
CA PRO A 45 5.45 17.88 6.86
C PRO A 45 5.55 17.18 5.51
N LEU A 46 5.66 15.84 5.46
CA LEU A 46 5.67 15.08 4.21
C LEU A 46 4.32 15.23 3.47
N MET A 47 3.21 15.15 4.20
CA MET A 47 1.87 15.38 3.63
C MET A 47 1.72 16.82 3.12
N ALA A 48 2.21 17.81 3.89
CA ALA A 48 2.17 19.21 3.48
C ALA A 48 3.02 19.47 2.21
N LEU A 49 4.21 18.85 2.14
CA LEU A 49 5.05 18.88 0.94
C LEU A 49 4.37 18.21 -0.26
N GLY A 50 3.68 17.09 -0.04
CA GLY A 50 2.88 16.43 -1.08
C GLY A 50 1.75 17.31 -1.59
N ALA A 51 1.02 17.98 -0.72
CA ALA A 51 -0.04 18.92 -1.11
C ALA A 51 0.52 20.14 -1.87
N TYR A 52 1.59 20.73 -1.35
CA TYR A 52 2.27 21.85 -2.02
C TYR A 52 2.85 21.45 -3.38
N GLY A 53 3.53 20.32 -3.45
CA GLY A 53 4.11 19.83 -4.71
C GLY A 53 3.03 19.49 -5.74
N THR A 54 1.89 18.96 -5.33
CA THR A 54 0.72 18.75 -6.22
C THR A 54 0.23 20.08 -6.77
N TRP A 55 0.05 21.08 -5.91
CA TRP A 55 -0.38 22.42 -6.33
C TRP A 55 0.62 23.08 -7.25
N TRP A 56 1.92 23.01 -6.94
CA TRP A 56 2.98 23.60 -7.76
C TRP A 56 3.09 22.91 -9.13
N SER A 57 3.05 21.57 -9.15
CA SER A 57 3.25 20.80 -10.38
C SER A 57 2.08 20.81 -11.35
N MET A 58 0.87 21.18 -10.90
CA MET A 58 -0.36 21.08 -11.71
C MET A 58 -0.31 21.84 -13.04
N ILE A 59 0.51 22.89 -13.13
CA ILE A 59 0.70 23.71 -14.33
C ILE A 59 2.01 23.40 -15.07
N GLN A 60 2.89 22.57 -14.51
CA GLN A 60 4.19 22.24 -15.07
C GLN A 60 4.08 20.97 -15.93
N THR A 61 4.29 21.09 -17.22
CA THR A 61 4.17 19.98 -18.18
C THR A 61 5.50 19.36 -18.59
N ASP A 62 6.59 19.81 -17.98
CA ASP A 62 7.94 19.32 -18.23
C ASP A 62 8.25 18.05 -17.40
N ILE A 63 9.45 17.51 -17.59
CA ILE A 63 9.92 16.30 -16.88
C ILE A 63 9.95 16.53 -15.37
N LEU A 64 10.43 17.69 -14.92
CA LEU A 64 10.54 18.00 -13.49
C LEU A 64 9.16 18.09 -12.85
N GLY A 65 8.23 18.82 -13.45
CA GLY A 65 6.84 18.93 -12.98
C GLY A 65 6.16 17.56 -12.88
N THR A 66 6.43 16.66 -13.83
CA THR A 66 5.89 15.30 -13.81
C THR A 66 6.45 14.46 -12.64
N TYR A 67 7.77 14.53 -12.39
CA TYR A 67 8.34 13.85 -11.21
C TYR A 67 7.82 14.43 -9.91
N VAL A 68 7.71 15.75 -9.80
CA VAL A 68 7.16 16.40 -8.61
C VAL A 68 5.70 15.95 -8.38
N ALA A 69 4.87 15.89 -9.43
CA ALA A 69 3.51 15.38 -9.35
C ALA A 69 3.45 13.94 -8.81
N PHE A 70 4.28 13.05 -9.38
CA PHE A 70 4.38 11.65 -8.97
C PHE A 70 4.82 11.52 -7.51
N LEU A 71 5.92 12.19 -7.12
CA LEU A 71 6.44 12.16 -5.75
C LEU A 71 5.47 12.76 -4.74
N SER A 72 4.74 13.79 -5.12
CA SER A 72 3.71 14.43 -4.30
C SER A 72 2.55 13.48 -3.98
N ALA A 73 2.09 12.72 -4.98
CA ALA A 73 1.08 11.69 -4.78
C ALA A 73 1.59 10.59 -3.83
N LEU A 74 2.85 10.15 -3.99
CA LEU A 74 3.46 9.17 -3.09
C LEU A 74 3.65 9.72 -1.67
N ALA A 75 3.93 11.00 -1.51
CA ALA A 75 4.08 11.63 -0.19
C ALA A 75 2.73 11.71 0.54
N LEU A 76 1.66 12.12 -0.15
CA LEU A 76 0.30 12.09 0.38
C LEU A 76 -0.12 10.68 0.77
N TRP A 77 0.05 9.72 -0.14
CA TRP A 77 -0.23 8.31 0.08
C TRP A 77 0.57 7.75 1.25
N GLY A 78 1.86 8.00 1.27
CA GLY A 78 2.79 7.48 2.28
C GLY A 78 2.45 7.96 3.69
N TRP A 79 2.03 9.22 3.86
CA TRP A 79 1.58 9.70 5.15
C TRP A 79 0.28 9.02 5.61
N ILE A 80 -0.68 8.84 4.71
CA ILE A 80 -1.94 8.17 5.02
C ILE A 80 -1.70 6.70 5.41
N GLU A 81 -0.82 5.99 4.68
CA GLU A 81 -0.43 4.61 5.01
C GLU A 81 0.34 4.54 6.33
N LEU A 82 1.24 5.48 6.60
CA LEU A 82 1.94 5.56 7.89
C LEU A 82 0.94 5.74 9.04
N ALA A 83 -0.04 6.64 8.90
CA ALA A 83 -1.08 6.88 9.90
C ALA A 83 -1.96 5.64 10.13
N PHE A 84 -2.21 4.85 9.09
CA PHE A 84 -2.89 3.57 9.18
C PHE A 84 -2.05 2.51 9.91
N LEU A 85 -0.82 2.29 9.47
CA LEU A 85 0.07 1.26 10.02
C LEU A 85 0.46 1.54 11.48
N THR A 86 0.56 2.79 11.89
CA THR A 86 0.76 3.17 13.29
C THR A 86 -0.52 3.04 14.16
N GLY A 87 -1.66 2.75 13.54
CA GLY A 87 -2.94 2.58 14.24
C GLY A 87 -3.62 3.90 14.63
N ILE A 88 -3.18 5.04 14.09
CA ILE A 88 -3.78 6.36 14.37
C ILE A 88 -5.07 6.55 13.58
N ILE A 89 -5.03 6.26 12.26
CA ILE A 89 -6.19 6.36 11.38
C ILE A 89 -6.50 4.97 10.83
N THR A 90 -7.41 4.25 11.47
CA THR A 90 -7.82 2.88 11.10
C THR A 90 -9.33 2.86 10.83
N GLY A 91 -10.09 2.34 11.76
CA GLY A 91 -11.55 2.30 11.77
C GLY A 91 -12.07 2.17 13.19
N PRO A 92 -13.40 2.19 13.37
CA PRO A 92 -14.03 2.08 14.69
C PRO A 92 -13.90 0.67 15.28
N ASN A 93 -13.77 -0.37 14.46
CA ASN A 93 -13.63 -1.74 14.92
C ASN A 93 -12.15 -2.11 15.09
N ARG A 94 -11.75 -2.46 16.31
CA ARG A 94 -10.39 -2.91 16.66
C ARG A 94 -10.39 -4.32 17.27
N MET A 95 -11.49 -5.04 17.11
CA MET A 95 -11.66 -6.36 17.66
C MET A 95 -11.39 -7.44 16.60
N ALA A 96 -10.93 -8.60 17.04
CA ALA A 96 -10.86 -9.77 16.19
C ALA A 96 -12.26 -10.20 15.74
N LEU A 97 -12.33 -10.90 14.60
CA LEU A 97 -13.59 -11.42 14.08
C LEU A 97 -14.09 -12.56 15.00
N PRO A 98 -15.32 -12.48 15.52
CA PRO A 98 -15.91 -13.60 16.25
C PRO A 98 -16.11 -14.84 15.35
N PRO A 99 -16.09 -16.05 15.89
CA PRO A 99 -16.42 -17.25 15.13
C PRO A 99 -17.89 -17.26 14.69
N HIS A 100 -18.17 -17.89 13.55
CA HIS A 100 -19.52 -18.19 13.04
C HIS A 100 -20.41 -16.97 12.76
N VAL A 101 -19.84 -15.83 12.40
CA VAL A 101 -20.64 -14.66 11.98
C VAL A 101 -21.15 -14.82 10.53
N PRO A 102 -22.37 -14.34 10.22
CA PRO A 102 -22.90 -14.29 8.85
C PRO A 102 -21.98 -13.52 7.90
N ALA A 103 -22.05 -13.83 6.59
CA ALA A 103 -21.17 -13.21 5.59
C ALA A 103 -21.29 -11.68 5.54
N TRP A 104 -22.51 -11.13 5.64
CA TRP A 104 -22.75 -9.69 5.66
C TRP A 104 -22.16 -9.03 6.91
N GLU A 105 -22.29 -9.65 8.07
CA GLU A 105 -21.71 -9.16 9.32
C GLU A 105 -20.19 -9.21 9.27
N ARG A 106 -19.62 -10.28 8.69
CA ARG A 106 -18.19 -10.38 8.45
C ARG A 106 -17.69 -9.21 7.59
N PHE A 107 -18.44 -8.83 6.54
CA PHE A 107 -18.08 -7.68 5.69
C PHE A 107 -18.12 -6.37 6.48
N ILE A 108 -19.20 -6.09 7.22
CA ILE A 108 -19.34 -4.85 7.99
C ILE A 108 -18.25 -4.75 9.07
N ARG A 109 -17.93 -5.85 9.75
CA ARG A 109 -16.87 -5.88 10.76
C ARG A 109 -15.49 -5.67 10.14
N ALA A 110 -15.19 -6.29 9.00
CA ALA A 110 -13.95 -6.09 8.26
C ALA A 110 -13.84 -4.63 7.76
N TRP A 111 -14.89 -4.09 7.14
CA TRP A 111 -14.96 -2.68 6.75
C TRP A 111 -14.72 -1.76 7.95
N GLY A 112 -15.35 -2.06 9.08
CA GLY A 112 -15.19 -1.29 10.32
C GLY A 112 -13.75 -1.22 10.82
N THR A 113 -12.85 -2.14 10.44
CA THR A 113 -11.44 -2.09 10.84
C THR A 113 -10.63 -1.04 10.08
N VAL A 114 -11.07 -0.65 8.90
CA VAL A 114 -10.33 0.24 7.98
C VAL A 114 -11.11 1.48 7.56
N ALA A 115 -12.34 1.65 8.01
CA ALA A 115 -13.29 2.64 7.48
C ALA A 115 -12.75 4.07 7.44
N TYR A 116 -12.13 4.58 8.51
CA TYR A 116 -11.61 5.95 8.53
C TYR A 116 -10.42 6.13 7.57
N HIS A 117 -9.59 5.10 7.44
CA HIS A 117 -8.49 5.09 6.48
C HIS A 117 -9.02 5.12 5.04
N GLU A 118 -10.01 4.29 4.70
CA GLU A 118 -10.62 4.27 3.36
C GLU A 118 -11.35 5.58 3.04
N MET A 119 -12.03 6.16 4.01
CA MET A 119 -12.68 7.46 3.84
C MET A 119 -11.65 8.56 3.56
N LEU A 120 -10.51 8.56 4.26
CA LEU A 120 -9.45 9.53 4.02
C LEU A 120 -8.81 9.35 2.64
N LEU A 121 -8.53 8.11 2.23
CA LEU A 121 -8.04 7.82 0.88
C LEU A 121 -9.03 8.28 -0.20
N THR A 122 -10.30 7.97 -0.02
CA THR A 122 -11.38 8.36 -0.96
C THR A 122 -11.52 9.88 -1.02
N ALA A 123 -11.53 10.56 0.13
CA ALA A 123 -11.59 12.01 0.19
C ALA A 123 -10.39 12.66 -0.52
N THR A 124 -9.18 12.14 -0.29
CA THR A 124 -7.97 12.63 -0.96
C THR A 124 -8.06 12.42 -2.47
N LEU A 125 -8.51 11.26 -2.95
CA LEU A 125 -8.71 10.98 -4.36
C LEU A 125 -9.70 11.96 -5.00
N ILE A 126 -10.84 12.21 -4.33
CA ILE A 126 -11.86 13.16 -4.81
C ILE A 126 -11.29 14.58 -4.86
N ILE A 127 -10.58 15.03 -3.82
CA ILE A 127 -9.95 16.35 -3.78
C ILE A 127 -8.94 16.50 -4.92
N LEU A 128 -8.06 15.51 -5.12
CA LEU A 128 -7.12 15.52 -6.23
C LEU A 128 -7.83 15.55 -7.58
N GLY A 129 -8.91 14.78 -7.75
CA GLY A 129 -9.72 14.78 -8.96
C GLY A 129 -10.34 16.15 -9.25
N LEU A 130 -10.90 16.80 -8.23
CA LEU A 130 -11.51 18.13 -8.38
C LEU A 130 -10.46 19.21 -8.67
N VAL A 131 -9.34 19.21 -7.95
CA VAL A 131 -8.27 20.20 -8.10
C VAL A 131 -7.57 20.07 -9.47
N LEU A 132 -7.37 18.84 -9.93
CA LEU A 132 -6.61 18.56 -11.16
C LEU A 132 -7.49 18.28 -12.38
N TRP A 133 -8.81 18.49 -12.28
CA TRP A 133 -9.78 18.19 -13.37
C TRP A 133 -9.44 18.81 -14.71
N HIS A 134 -8.96 20.05 -14.69
CA HIS A 134 -8.55 20.81 -15.89
C HIS A 134 -7.06 21.14 -15.87
N ALA A 135 -6.28 20.52 -14.98
CA ALA A 135 -4.87 20.83 -14.87
C ALA A 135 -4.09 20.29 -16.08
N PRO A 136 -3.13 21.05 -16.63
CA PRO A 136 -2.23 20.58 -17.68
C PRO A 136 -1.41 19.36 -17.28
N ASN A 137 -1.12 19.19 -15.97
CA ASN A 137 -0.39 18.07 -15.44
C ASN A 137 -1.26 17.29 -14.42
N PRO A 138 -1.94 16.22 -14.83
CA PRO A 138 -2.82 15.41 -13.96
C PRO A 138 -2.09 14.23 -13.29
N PHE A 139 -0.77 14.10 -13.41
CA PHE A 139 -0.04 12.90 -12.99
C PHE A 139 -0.10 12.61 -11.50
N ALA A 140 -0.28 13.63 -10.63
CA ALA A 140 -0.50 13.39 -9.21
C ALA A 140 -1.84 12.65 -8.96
N PHE A 141 -2.91 13.03 -9.65
CA PHE A 141 -4.19 12.34 -9.58
C PHE A 141 -4.10 10.92 -10.13
N TYR A 142 -3.51 10.72 -11.31
CA TYR A 142 -3.38 9.39 -11.90
C TYR A 142 -2.55 8.45 -11.03
N THR A 143 -1.45 8.94 -10.46
CA THR A 143 -0.61 8.16 -9.55
C THR A 143 -1.39 7.73 -8.31
N PHE A 144 -2.09 8.68 -7.68
CA PHE A 144 -2.90 8.38 -6.49
C PHE A 144 -4.05 7.42 -6.82
N ALA A 145 -4.70 7.57 -7.97
CA ALA A 145 -5.77 6.68 -8.43
C ALA A 145 -5.26 5.24 -8.64
N VAL A 146 -4.10 5.05 -9.28
CA VAL A 146 -3.50 3.72 -9.44
C VAL A 146 -3.27 3.06 -8.08
N LEU A 147 -2.66 3.79 -7.13
CA LEU A 147 -2.42 3.28 -5.77
C LEU A 147 -3.73 2.92 -5.06
N PHE A 148 -4.73 3.80 -5.15
CA PHE A 148 -6.04 3.62 -4.53
C PHE A 148 -6.75 2.36 -5.04
N PHE A 149 -6.92 2.23 -6.34
CA PHE A 149 -7.64 1.08 -6.92
C PHE A 149 -6.88 -0.23 -6.71
N ALA A 150 -5.55 -0.23 -6.83
CA ALA A 150 -4.73 -1.39 -6.52
C ALA A 150 -4.89 -1.81 -5.05
N ARG A 151 -4.90 -0.86 -4.11
CA ARG A 151 -5.05 -1.13 -2.68
C ARG A 151 -6.43 -1.67 -2.31
N ILE A 152 -7.50 -1.07 -2.85
CA ILE A 152 -8.87 -1.56 -2.66
C ILE A 152 -9.00 -2.99 -3.20
N SER A 153 -8.50 -3.22 -4.42
CA SER A 153 -8.50 -4.55 -5.05
C SER A 153 -7.75 -5.58 -4.19
N ALA A 154 -6.55 -5.26 -3.68
CA ALA A 154 -5.79 -6.15 -2.82
C ALA A 154 -6.56 -6.48 -1.52
N LYS A 155 -7.13 -5.49 -0.83
CA LYS A 155 -7.92 -5.68 0.39
C LYS A 155 -9.15 -6.57 0.15
N LEU A 156 -9.85 -6.37 -0.96
CA LEU A 156 -10.99 -7.22 -1.32
C LEU A 156 -10.56 -8.66 -1.60
N ASN A 157 -9.44 -8.86 -2.28
CA ASN A 157 -8.88 -10.19 -2.52
C ASN A 157 -8.51 -10.89 -1.20
N LEU A 158 -7.88 -10.20 -0.25
CA LEU A 158 -7.61 -10.73 1.10
C LEU A 158 -8.90 -11.08 1.86
N PHE A 159 -9.96 -10.29 1.69
CA PHE A 159 -11.25 -10.54 2.31
C PHE A 159 -11.97 -11.76 1.70
N PHE A 160 -12.04 -11.88 0.36
CA PHE A 160 -12.69 -13.00 -0.30
C PHE A 160 -11.90 -14.29 -0.17
N GLY A 161 -10.60 -14.23 -0.11
CA GLY A 161 -9.69 -15.34 0.14
C GLY A 161 -8.65 -15.52 -0.96
N VAL A 162 -7.41 -15.69 -0.52
CA VAL A 162 -6.25 -15.98 -1.37
C VAL A 162 -5.39 -17.04 -0.72
N PRO A 163 -4.58 -17.80 -1.50
CA PRO A 163 -3.74 -18.87 -0.95
C PRO A 163 -2.67 -18.37 0.01
N ARG A 164 -2.17 -17.16 -0.20
CA ARG A 164 -1.02 -16.63 0.54
C ARG A 164 -1.34 -15.27 1.13
N ILE A 165 -1.16 -15.15 2.44
CA ILE A 165 -1.34 -13.91 3.19
C ILE A 165 -0.11 -13.73 4.06
N ASN A 166 0.70 -12.72 3.75
CA ASN A 166 1.84 -12.38 4.58
C ASN A 166 1.39 -11.44 5.70
N VAL A 167 1.38 -11.96 6.94
CA VAL A 167 1.01 -11.21 8.13
C VAL A 167 2.20 -10.75 8.96
N ASP A 168 3.43 -11.15 8.60
CA ASP A 168 4.64 -10.87 9.38
C ASP A 168 5.01 -9.39 9.41
N PHE A 169 4.54 -8.63 8.42
CA PHE A 169 4.74 -7.19 8.33
C PHE A 169 3.67 -6.36 9.06
N LEU A 170 2.63 -7.01 9.60
CA LEU A 170 1.57 -6.28 10.28
C LEU A 170 2.07 -5.78 11.66
N PRO A 171 1.94 -4.48 11.93
CA PRO A 171 2.31 -3.89 13.20
C PRO A 171 1.34 -4.33 14.31
N GLN A 172 1.78 -4.23 15.56
CA GLN A 172 0.97 -4.58 16.73
C GLN A 172 -0.36 -3.81 16.80
N ALA A 173 -0.36 -2.55 16.33
CA ALA A 173 -1.56 -1.74 16.26
C ALA A 173 -2.67 -2.36 15.40
N LEU A 174 -2.32 -3.22 14.45
CA LEU A 174 -3.21 -3.87 13.49
C LEU A 174 -3.31 -5.39 13.71
N ALA A 175 -2.91 -5.91 14.88
CA ALA A 175 -2.89 -7.34 15.18
C ALA A 175 -4.27 -8.03 15.07
N HIS A 176 -5.37 -7.28 15.07
CA HIS A 176 -6.72 -7.80 14.87
C HIS A 176 -7.07 -8.07 13.40
N LEU A 177 -6.38 -7.42 12.43
CA LEU A 177 -6.69 -7.52 11.01
C LEU A 177 -6.61 -8.94 10.43
N PRO A 178 -5.61 -9.79 10.77
CA PRO A 178 -5.51 -11.14 10.21
C PRO A 178 -6.76 -11.99 10.42
N SER A 179 -7.51 -11.77 11.51
CA SER A 179 -8.75 -12.50 11.78
C SER A 179 -9.85 -12.24 10.75
N HIS A 180 -9.79 -11.11 10.05
CA HIS A 180 -10.74 -10.74 9.00
C HIS A 180 -10.32 -11.22 7.61
N PHE A 181 -9.07 -11.66 7.44
CA PHE A 181 -8.56 -12.21 6.19
C PHE A 181 -9.05 -13.66 6.02
N ARG A 182 -9.04 -14.13 4.78
CA ARG A 182 -9.42 -15.50 4.48
C ARG A 182 -8.32 -16.19 3.67
N THR A 183 -7.71 -17.20 4.26
CA THR A 183 -6.85 -18.12 3.49
C THR A 183 -7.75 -19.15 2.80
N ALA A 184 -7.73 -19.14 1.46
CA ALA A 184 -8.53 -20.02 0.63
C ALA A 184 -7.86 -20.19 -0.73
N GLY A 185 -8.43 -21.00 -1.62
CA GLY A 185 -8.05 -20.99 -3.02
C GLY A 185 -8.28 -19.60 -3.67
N MET A 186 -7.84 -19.46 -4.90
CA MET A 186 -8.03 -18.22 -5.67
C MET A 186 -9.52 -17.88 -5.77
N ASN A 187 -9.89 -16.68 -5.32
CA ASN A 187 -11.28 -16.21 -5.36
C ASN A 187 -11.67 -15.68 -6.75
N TRP A 188 -12.97 -15.46 -6.97
CA TRP A 188 -13.52 -15.01 -8.26
C TRP A 188 -13.11 -13.58 -8.65
N LEU A 189 -12.79 -12.72 -7.67
CA LEU A 189 -12.38 -11.34 -7.93
C LEU A 189 -10.93 -11.26 -8.43
N PHE A 190 -10.08 -12.24 -8.05
CA PHE A 190 -8.67 -12.22 -8.39
C PHE A 190 -8.40 -12.10 -9.91
N PRO A 191 -8.97 -12.95 -10.79
CA PRO A 191 -8.78 -12.81 -12.23
C PRO A 191 -9.27 -11.47 -12.76
N ILE A 192 -10.35 -10.92 -12.23
CA ILE A 192 -10.86 -9.59 -12.62
C ILE A 192 -9.84 -8.51 -12.22
N SER A 193 -9.32 -8.58 -11.00
CA SER A 193 -8.32 -7.63 -10.48
C SER A 193 -7.05 -7.60 -11.34
N VAL A 194 -6.49 -8.78 -11.63
CA VAL A 194 -5.25 -8.90 -12.42
C VAL A 194 -5.50 -8.45 -13.86
N THR A 195 -6.63 -8.84 -14.46
CA THR A 195 -6.99 -8.41 -15.82
C THR A 195 -7.15 -6.90 -15.91
N ALA A 196 -7.85 -6.27 -14.94
CA ALA A 196 -8.04 -4.82 -14.92
C ALA A 196 -6.71 -4.07 -14.75
N LEU A 197 -5.82 -4.52 -13.85
CA LEU A 197 -4.50 -3.93 -13.65
C LEU A 197 -3.61 -4.10 -14.87
N THR A 198 -3.61 -5.29 -15.51
CA THR A 198 -2.85 -5.54 -16.73
C THR A 198 -3.35 -4.67 -17.88
N PHE A 199 -4.67 -4.56 -18.04
CA PHE A 199 -5.27 -3.69 -19.04
C PHE A 199 -4.94 -2.21 -18.78
N ALA A 200 -5.01 -1.75 -17.54
CA ALA A 200 -4.62 -0.38 -17.18
C ALA A 200 -3.14 -0.11 -17.48
N ALA A 201 -2.24 -1.06 -17.18
CA ALA A 201 -0.83 -0.94 -17.53
C ALA A 201 -0.62 -0.86 -19.06
N ALA A 202 -1.36 -1.64 -19.83
CA ALA A 202 -1.33 -1.59 -21.30
C ALA A 202 -1.86 -0.25 -21.83
N CYS A 203 -2.92 0.30 -21.24
CA CYS A 203 -3.41 1.64 -21.60
C CYS A 203 -2.38 2.74 -21.30
N TRP A 204 -1.69 2.68 -20.15
CA TRP A 204 -0.62 3.63 -19.86
C TRP A 204 0.55 3.48 -20.83
N LEU A 205 0.89 2.26 -21.21
CA LEU A 205 1.93 1.99 -22.19
C LEU A 205 1.56 2.53 -23.59
N GLU A 206 0.30 2.36 -24.01
CA GLU A 206 -0.21 2.97 -25.25
C GLU A 206 -0.08 4.49 -25.21
N ARG A 207 -0.51 5.13 -24.13
CA ARG A 207 -0.37 6.57 -23.93
C ARG A 207 1.09 7.03 -23.91
N LEU A 208 2.00 6.22 -23.41
CA LEU A 208 3.43 6.51 -23.47
C LEU A 208 3.94 6.62 -24.90
N TYR A 209 3.53 5.70 -25.78
CA TYR A 209 3.91 5.72 -27.20
C TYR A 209 3.20 6.82 -28.00
N ALA A 210 2.01 7.23 -27.58
CA ALA A 210 1.25 8.33 -28.19
C ALA A 210 1.59 9.70 -27.61
N ALA A 211 2.54 9.79 -26.68
CA ALA A 211 2.84 11.03 -25.97
C ALA A 211 3.64 12.03 -26.84
N ASP A 212 3.19 13.27 -26.87
CA ASP A 212 3.78 14.34 -27.68
C ASP A 212 4.91 15.09 -26.94
N THR A 213 4.93 15.05 -25.61
CA THR A 213 5.90 15.77 -24.78
C THR A 213 6.71 14.85 -23.89
N MET A 214 7.94 15.25 -23.57
CA MET A 214 8.80 14.47 -22.67
C MET A 214 8.26 14.36 -21.25
N GLY A 215 7.48 15.33 -20.78
CA GLY A 215 6.76 15.23 -19.51
C GLY A 215 5.72 14.11 -19.54
N GLN A 216 4.91 14.03 -20.60
CA GLN A 216 3.93 12.94 -20.78
C GLN A 216 4.62 11.59 -20.91
N VAL A 217 5.68 11.46 -21.72
CA VAL A 217 6.48 10.24 -21.82
C VAL A 217 6.95 9.77 -20.45
N THR A 218 7.49 10.69 -19.65
CA THR A 218 7.96 10.41 -18.30
C THR A 218 6.80 9.94 -17.41
N GLY A 219 5.68 10.67 -17.41
CA GLY A 219 4.53 10.39 -16.55
C GLY A 219 3.88 9.05 -16.86
N PHE A 220 3.66 8.74 -18.14
CA PHE A 220 3.09 7.46 -18.52
C PHE A 220 4.05 6.29 -18.30
N ALA A 221 5.38 6.49 -18.39
CA ALA A 221 6.34 5.47 -18.00
C ALA A 221 6.30 5.15 -16.49
N LEU A 222 6.20 6.19 -15.65
CA LEU A 222 6.03 6.04 -14.19
C LEU A 222 4.74 5.28 -13.84
N LEU A 223 3.62 5.64 -14.47
CA LEU A 223 2.32 4.99 -14.26
C LEU A 223 2.30 3.54 -14.76
N THR A 224 2.89 3.27 -15.92
CA THR A 224 3.01 1.91 -16.47
C THR A 224 3.77 1.02 -15.48
N ALA A 225 4.93 1.47 -15.01
CA ALA A 225 5.76 0.71 -14.07
C ALA A 225 5.04 0.48 -12.74
N LEU A 226 4.40 1.51 -12.18
CA LEU A 226 3.65 1.42 -10.93
C LEU A 226 2.46 0.46 -11.04
N THR A 227 1.71 0.52 -12.15
CA THR A 227 0.53 -0.34 -12.37
C THR A 227 0.95 -1.79 -12.63
N ALA A 228 2.04 -2.00 -13.39
CA ALA A 228 2.60 -3.35 -13.61
C ALA A 228 3.10 -3.96 -12.30
N LEU A 229 3.70 -3.16 -11.43
CA LEU A 229 4.11 -3.60 -10.10
C LEU A 229 2.90 -3.98 -9.23
N ALA A 230 1.83 -3.19 -9.26
CA ALA A 230 0.59 -3.53 -8.56
C ALA A 230 -0.03 -4.85 -9.07
N ALA A 231 0.01 -5.09 -10.38
CA ALA A 231 -0.41 -6.39 -10.95
C ALA A 231 0.49 -7.54 -10.45
N LEU A 232 1.81 -7.33 -10.38
CA LEU A 232 2.75 -8.32 -9.83
C LEU A 232 2.48 -8.60 -8.34
N GLU A 233 2.20 -7.59 -7.53
CA GLU A 233 1.82 -7.76 -6.12
C GLU A 233 0.56 -8.60 -5.95
N HIS A 234 -0.41 -8.49 -6.85
CA HIS A 234 -1.58 -9.37 -6.84
C HIS A 234 -1.17 -10.83 -7.13
N TRP A 235 -0.29 -11.06 -8.10
CA TRP A 235 0.21 -12.41 -8.38
C TRP A 235 0.97 -13.04 -7.22
N VAL A 236 1.67 -12.26 -6.40
CA VAL A 236 2.36 -12.74 -5.19
C VAL A 236 1.37 -13.33 -4.16
N MET A 237 0.11 -12.88 -4.13
CA MET A 237 -0.92 -13.46 -3.26
C MET A 237 -1.32 -14.89 -3.68
N VAL A 238 -1.00 -15.33 -4.89
CA VAL A 238 -1.37 -16.66 -5.43
C VAL A 238 -0.14 -17.52 -5.70
N LEU A 239 0.89 -16.94 -6.29
CA LEU A 239 2.10 -17.68 -6.66
C LEU A 239 3.05 -17.83 -5.46
N PRO A 240 3.79 -18.95 -5.36
CA PRO A 240 4.76 -19.20 -4.28
C PRO A 240 6.06 -18.41 -4.48
N ILE A 241 5.95 -17.09 -4.62
CA ILE A 241 7.10 -16.20 -4.76
C ILE A 241 7.56 -15.80 -3.35
N PRO A 242 8.85 -15.85 -3.03
CA PRO A 242 9.39 -15.48 -1.71
C PRO A 242 9.55 -13.95 -1.59
N ASP A 243 8.43 -13.20 -1.61
CA ASP A 243 8.37 -11.76 -1.44
C ASP A 243 8.96 -11.28 -0.11
N GLU A 244 8.89 -12.11 0.92
CA GLU A 244 9.51 -11.86 2.23
C GLU A 244 11.01 -11.53 2.14
N ARG A 245 11.73 -12.06 1.13
CA ARG A 245 13.16 -11.82 0.96
C ARG A 245 13.47 -10.36 0.60
N LEU A 246 12.57 -9.67 -0.09
CA LEU A 246 12.73 -8.25 -0.43
C LEU A 246 12.75 -7.36 0.81
N TRP A 247 12.08 -7.81 1.88
CA TRP A 247 11.86 -7.05 3.10
C TRP A 247 12.52 -7.69 4.34
N ARG A 248 13.26 -8.80 4.17
CA ARG A 248 13.87 -9.56 5.27
C ARG A 248 14.75 -8.69 6.18
N TRP A 249 15.44 -7.71 5.62
CA TRP A 249 16.27 -6.78 6.38
C TRP A 249 15.47 -5.89 7.34
N MET A 250 14.14 -5.82 7.17
CA MET A 250 13.21 -5.07 8.02
C MET A 250 12.45 -5.95 8.99
N LEU A 251 12.44 -7.27 8.82
CA LEU A 251 11.78 -8.17 9.75
C LEU A 251 12.49 -8.15 11.11
N PRO A 252 11.74 -8.30 12.24
CA PRO A 252 12.36 -8.57 13.53
C PRO A 252 13.17 -9.88 13.46
N ALA A 253 14.26 -9.94 14.22
CA ALA A 253 14.96 -11.21 14.40
C ALA A 253 13.95 -12.28 14.87
N PRO A 254 14.05 -13.54 14.41
CA PRO A 254 13.18 -14.62 14.86
C PRO A 254 13.19 -14.64 16.39
N LYS A 255 12.01 -14.69 17.01
CA LYS A 255 11.93 -14.92 18.46
C LYS A 255 12.64 -16.24 18.75
N PRO A 256 13.60 -16.29 19.71
CA PRO A 256 14.19 -17.56 20.09
C PRO A 256 13.05 -18.47 20.51
N THR A 257 12.91 -19.61 19.85
CA THR A 257 12.02 -20.68 20.24
C THR A 257 12.40 -21.04 21.68
N LYS A 258 11.51 -20.80 22.64
CA LYS A 258 11.70 -21.37 23.97
C LYS A 258 11.79 -22.88 23.76
N ASN A 259 13.01 -23.39 23.83
CA ASN A 259 13.23 -24.81 23.97
C ASN A 259 12.44 -25.25 25.21
N THR A 260 11.33 -25.91 25.00
CA THR A 260 10.68 -26.70 26.04
C THR A 260 11.70 -27.77 26.40
N THR A 261 12.43 -27.54 27.47
CA THR A 261 13.26 -28.54 28.13
C THR A 261 12.32 -29.74 28.40
N PRO A 262 12.66 -30.94 27.95
CA PRO A 262 11.88 -32.11 28.32
C PRO A 262 11.97 -32.20 29.85
N GLN A 263 10.82 -32.09 30.54
CA GLN A 263 10.75 -32.48 31.97
C GLN A 263 11.17 -33.93 32.05
N GLY A 264 12.38 -34.13 32.56
CA GLY A 264 12.88 -35.43 32.88
C GLY A 264 11.90 -36.11 33.86
N GLY A 265 11.25 -37.16 33.40
CA GLY A 265 10.48 -38.05 34.27
C GLY A 265 11.44 -38.68 35.27
N HIS A 266 11.31 -38.28 36.51
CA HIS A 266 11.80 -39.11 37.65
C HIS A 266 10.94 -40.35 37.72
N HIS A 267 11.43 -41.44 37.16
CA HIS A 267 11.04 -42.77 37.61
C HIS A 267 11.81 -43.02 38.90
N GLY A 268 11.16 -42.75 40.03
CA GLY A 268 11.53 -43.29 41.32
C GLY A 268 11.05 -44.73 41.43
N LEU A 269 11.87 -45.55 41.99
CA LEU A 269 11.72 -46.95 42.36
C LEU A 269 10.43 -47.30 43.08
#